data_9173d50c3ab3cadaca1dfa909314f622
#
_entry.id   9173d50c3ab3cadaca1dfa909314f622
#
_cell.length_a   1.000
_cell.length_b   1.000
_cell.length_c   1.000
_cell.angle_alpha   90.00
_cell.angle_beta   90.00
_cell.angle_gamma   90.00
#
_symmetry.space_group_name_H-M   'P 1'
#
loop_
_entity.id
_entity.type
_entity.pdbx_description
1 polymer ?
#
loop_
_entity_poly.entity_id
_entity_poly.type
_entity_poly.pdbx_seq_one_letter_code
_entity_poly.pdbx_strand_id
1 'polypeptide(L)'
;MRVLVVHESYQQRGGEDAVALAEAEQLELHGHTVLRYARHNDELKGKGLLQIAGVGLGTVWARKSFNDLERLLVEGRPDVVHFHNTLPLISPSAYYACARHGVPVVQTLHNYRLVCPAATFLRDGHLCEDCLGRGVAWPAVAHGCYRKSRAASAAVTAMLATHRALRTWQTRVDAYIALSEFARKKHIAGGIPADRLAVKPNFIHPDPGARAPDETGKYALFVGRLSEEKGLRGLLSAWKRLGQAIPLFLLGEGPMRDEIAPQMGTSGLSASALVGNVPREEVLRWMRSARFLVCPSHWFEGCPLVIVEAFACGVPVIATGHGPTAEMVDHRRTGLHVRPGDDADLAEKVAWAWAHPAEMQLMGEAARREFERKYSAERNYGQLLSLYWQLAGRKALASQAAPELADSVATRRVM
;
A
#
# COMPACT_ATOMS: atom_id res chain seq x y z
N MET A 1 -11.59 -11.53 19.77
CA MET A 1 -10.13 -11.30 19.96
C MET A 1 -9.87 -9.85 20.36
N ARG A 2 -8.76 -9.61 21.05
CA ARG A 2 -8.21 -8.27 21.28
C ARG A 2 -7.07 -8.04 20.29
N VAL A 3 -7.18 -7.03 19.46
CA VAL A 3 -6.18 -6.71 18.41
C VAL A 3 -5.58 -5.34 18.71
N LEU A 4 -4.26 -5.24 18.77
CA LEU A 4 -3.59 -3.94 18.82
C LEU A 4 -3.15 -3.56 17.41
N VAL A 5 -3.77 -2.54 16.85
CA VAL A 5 -3.40 -1.96 15.54
C VAL A 5 -2.38 -0.86 15.76
N VAL A 6 -1.24 -0.98 15.09
CA VAL A 6 -0.12 -0.04 15.17
C VAL A 6 0.10 0.60 13.82
N HIS A 7 -0.02 1.92 13.75
CA HIS A 7 0.10 2.65 12.49
C HIS A 7 0.80 4.00 12.67
N GLU A 8 1.63 4.36 11.71
CA GLU A 8 2.23 5.67 11.60
C GLU A 8 1.68 6.38 10.36
N SER A 9 0.90 7.43 10.59
CA SER A 9 0.26 8.21 9.53
C SER A 9 1.20 9.23 8.91
N TYR A 10 1.13 9.36 7.58
CA TYR A 10 1.84 10.40 6.85
C TYR A 10 1.19 11.77 7.01
N GLN A 11 1.96 12.83 6.72
CA GLN A 11 1.46 14.22 6.71
C GLN A 11 0.32 14.42 5.68
N GLN A 12 0.37 13.71 4.57
CA GLN A 12 -0.71 13.64 3.60
C GLN A 12 -1.28 12.23 3.66
N ARG A 13 -2.54 12.10 4.01
CA ARG A 13 -3.22 10.81 4.09
C ARG A 13 -3.08 10.05 2.78
N GLY A 14 -2.68 8.81 2.88
CA GLY A 14 -2.52 7.88 1.78
C GLY A 14 -3.50 6.71 1.84
N GLY A 15 -3.44 5.83 0.85
CA GLY A 15 -4.27 4.63 0.82
C GLY A 15 -4.02 3.69 2.00
N GLU A 16 -2.79 3.64 2.54
CA GLU A 16 -2.45 2.82 3.70
C GLU A 16 -3.13 3.29 4.99
N ASP A 17 -3.30 4.64 5.17
CA ASP A 17 -4.06 5.19 6.30
C ASP A 17 -5.54 4.77 6.23
N ALA A 18 -6.13 4.82 5.03
CA ALA A 18 -7.52 4.42 4.81
C ALA A 18 -7.71 2.92 5.07
N VAL A 19 -6.79 2.08 4.61
CA VAL A 19 -6.86 0.62 4.83
C VAL A 19 -6.70 0.26 6.30
N ALA A 20 -5.73 0.85 7.01
CA ALA A 20 -5.51 0.58 8.43
C ALA A 20 -6.76 0.95 9.27
N LEU A 21 -7.39 2.08 8.95
CA LEU A 21 -8.63 2.49 9.59
C LEU A 21 -9.78 1.53 9.26
N ALA A 22 -9.99 1.22 7.99
CA ALA A 22 -11.07 0.33 7.55
C ALA A 22 -10.93 -1.09 8.11
N GLU A 23 -9.71 -1.64 8.23
CA GLU A 23 -9.48 -2.94 8.88
C GLU A 23 -9.82 -2.89 10.37
N ALA A 24 -9.45 -1.83 11.08
CA ALA A 24 -9.82 -1.64 12.48
C ALA A 24 -11.33 -1.55 12.66
N GLU A 25 -12.01 -0.79 11.80
CA GLU A 25 -13.48 -0.68 11.82
C GLU A 25 -14.17 -2.03 11.53
N GLN A 26 -13.67 -2.80 10.55
CA GLN A 26 -14.21 -4.14 10.26
C GLN A 26 -14.04 -5.08 11.46
N LEU A 27 -12.93 -5.06 12.15
CA LEU A 27 -12.72 -5.85 13.36
C LEU A 27 -13.72 -5.46 14.45
N GLU A 28 -13.95 -4.17 14.67
CA GLU A 28 -14.92 -3.66 15.66
C GLU A 28 -16.37 -4.04 15.30
N LEU A 29 -16.76 -3.91 14.03
CA LEU A 29 -18.08 -4.30 13.52
C LEU A 29 -18.38 -5.79 13.76
N HIS A 30 -17.35 -6.63 13.75
CA HIS A 30 -17.47 -8.07 14.02
C HIS A 30 -17.24 -8.44 15.50
N GLY A 31 -17.30 -7.47 16.42
CA GLY A 31 -17.26 -7.70 17.86
C GLY A 31 -15.87 -7.96 18.44
N HIS A 32 -14.80 -7.63 17.73
CA HIS A 32 -13.45 -7.67 18.29
C HIS A 32 -13.14 -6.37 19.05
N THR A 33 -12.29 -6.46 20.08
CA THR A 33 -11.76 -5.30 20.78
C THR A 33 -10.53 -4.80 20.05
N VAL A 34 -10.54 -3.58 19.54
CA VAL A 34 -9.43 -2.96 18.84
C VAL A 34 -8.77 -1.90 19.72
N LEU A 35 -7.51 -2.14 20.08
CA LEU A 35 -6.63 -1.14 20.68
C LEU A 35 -5.86 -0.46 19.55
N ARG A 36 -5.57 0.83 19.68
CA ARG A 36 -4.86 1.60 18.65
C ARG A 36 -3.63 2.28 19.23
N TYR A 37 -2.49 2.12 18.58
CA TYR A 37 -1.31 2.92 18.78
C TYR A 37 -0.96 3.65 17.49
N ALA A 38 -1.16 4.96 17.48
CA ALA A 38 -0.91 5.80 16.31
C ALA A 38 0.16 6.86 16.59
N ARG A 39 1.04 7.09 15.61
CA ARG A 39 1.96 8.22 15.57
C ARG A 39 1.68 9.00 14.28
N HIS A 40 1.95 10.28 14.28
CA HIS A 40 1.73 11.12 13.10
C HIS A 40 2.99 11.87 12.72
N ASN A 41 3.32 11.89 11.42
CA ASN A 41 4.53 12.55 10.92
C ASN A 41 4.53 14.07 11.09
N ASP A 42 3.42 14.68 11.51
CA ASP A 42 3.38 16.07 11.94
C ASP A 42 4.19 16.33 13.21
N GLU A 43 4.46 15.30 14.02
CA GLU A 43 5.39 15.39 15.14
C GLU A 43 6.81 15.81 14.73
N LEU A 44 7.12 15.74 13.42
CA LEU A 44 8.40 16.14 12.85
C LEU A 44 8.43 17.60 12.39
N LYS A 45 7.28 18.27 12.27
CA LYS A 45 7.19 19.67 11.86
C LYS A 45 7.89 20.59 12.88
N GLY A 46 8.63 21.56 12.40
CA GLY A 46 9.28 22.57 13.24
C GLY A 46 10.49 22.08 14.03
N LYS A 47 10.96 20.85 13.84
CA LYS A 47 12.15 20.34 14.54
C LYS A 47 13.44 20.92 13.96
N GLY A 48 14.36 21.37 14.84
CA GLY A 48 15.68 21.80 14.46
C GLY A 48 16.62 20.65 14.07
N LEU A 49 17.80 20.97 13.52
CA LEU A 49 18.76 19.99 12.97
C LEU A 49 19.14 18.87 13.96
N LEU A 50 19.39 19.20 15.24
CA LEU A 50 19.73 18.21 16.27
C LEU A 50 18.56 17.24 16.54
N GLN A 51 17.34 17.73 16.53
CA GLN A 51 16.14 16.89 16.72
C GLN A 51 15.92 16.00 15.50
N ILE A 52 16.21 16.47 14.29
CA ILE A 52 16.17 15.69 13.06
C ILE A 52 17.21 14.58 13.07
N ALA A 53 18.44 14.86 13.56
CA ALA A 53 19.46 13.83 13.77
C ALA A 53 18.99 12.76 14.78
N GLY A 54 18.33 13.18 15.88
CA GLY A 54 17.70 12.28 16.84
C GLY A 54 16.61 11.40 16.22
N VAL A 55 15.83 11.93 15.27
CA VAL A 55 14.85 11.14 14.50
C VAL A 55 15.56 10.08 13.64
N GLY A 56 16.71 10.41 13.03
CA GLY A 56 17.51 9.45 12.27
C GLY A 56 17.94 8.24 13.11
N LEU A 57 18.41 8.46 14.34
CA LEU A 57 18.72 7.39 15.29
C LEU A 57 17.45 6.66 15.76
N GLY A 58 16.37 7.41 16.01
CA GLY A 58 15.06 6.88 16.38
C GLY A 58 14.44 5.98 15.29
N THR A 59 14.79 6.22 14.03
CA THR A 59 14.38 5.36 12.91
C THR A 59 14.90 3.93 13.07
N VAL A 60 16.11 3.77 13.64
CA VAL A 60 16.68 2.45 13.96
C VAL A 60 16.05 1.88 15.24
N TRP A 61 15.99 2.68 16.31
CA TRP A 61 15.48 2.26 17.61
C TRP A 61 14.69 3.36 18.32
N ALA A 62 13.37 3.35 18.24
CA ALA A 62 12.50 4.34 18.84
C ALA A 62 12.13 3.97 20.29
N ARG A 63 12.95 4.41 21.26
CA ARG A 63 12.72 4.11 22.70
C ARG A 63 11.32 4.52 23.18
N LYS A 64 10.82 5.68 22.72
CA LYS A 64 9.48 6.15 23.10
C LYS A 64 8.41 5.15 22.66
N SER A 65 8.39 4.78 21.38
CA SER A 65 7.40 3.85 20.82
C SER A 65 7.55 2.45 21.44
N PHE A 66 8.78 2.02 21.72
CA PHE A 66 9.01 0.77 22.45
C PHE A 66 8.35 0.80 23.83
N ASN A 67 8.59 1.82 24.65
CA ASN A 67 8.04 1.93 26.01
C ASN A 67 6.51 2.12 26.00
N ASP A 68 5.98 2.89 25.05
CA ASP A 68 4.54 3.09 24.92
C ASP A 68 3.84 1.76 24.58
N LEU A 69 4.43 0.95 23.68
CA LEU A 69 3.92 -0.37 23.35
C LEU A 69 4.06 -1.37 24.50
N GLU A 70 5.17 -1.37 25.25
CA GLU A 70 5.32 -2.20 26.45
C GLU A 70 4.14 -1.97 27.40
N ARG A 71 3.77 -0.70 27.66
CA ARG A 71 2.64 -0.36 28.52
C ARG A 71 1.31 -0.87 27.95
N LEU A 72 1.04 -0.62 26.67
CA LEU A 72 -0.17 -1.07 26.01
C LEU A 72 -0.31 -2.60 25.98
N LEU A 73 0.81 -3.33 25.86
CA LEU A 73 0.81 -4.79 25.89
C LEU A 73 0.46 -5.34 27.29
N VAL A 74 0.95 -4.69 28.35
CA VAL A 74 0.63 -5.07 29.74
C VAL A 74 -0.83 -4.76 30.08
N GLU A 75 -1.28 -3.54 29.80
CA GLU A 75 -2.62 -3.06 30.16
C GLU A 75 -3.69 -3.69 29.25
N GLY A 76 -3.46 -3.70 27.95
CA GLY A 76 -4.44 -4.12 26.93
C GLY A 76 -4.51 -5.63 26.71
N ARG A 77 -3.43 -6.36 26.97
CA ARG A 77 -3.30 -7.82 26.76
C ARG A 77 -3.84 -8.27 25.40
N PRO A 78 -3.33 -7.73 24.29
CA PRO A 78 -3.81 -8.12 22.97
C PRO A 78 -3.43 -9.56 22.63
N ASP A 79 -4.28 -10.23 21.87
CA ASP A 79 -4.01 -11.57 21.32
C ASP A 79 -3.02 -11.52 20.16
N VAL A 80 -3.03 -10.39 19.40
CA VAL A 80 -2.17 -10.14 18.26
C VAL A 80 -1.89 -8.64 18.12
N VAL A 81 -0.71 -8.28 17.62
CA VAL A 81 -0.36 -6.91 17.23
C VAL A 81 -0.21 -6.85 15.71
N HIS A 82 -0.98 -5.98 15.08
CA HIS A 82 -0.93 -5.77 13.63
C HIS A 82 -0.33 -4.42 13.30
N PHE A 83 0.82 -4.44 12.64
CA PHE A 83 1.53 -3.26 12.19
C PHE A 83 1.22 -2.95 10.73
N HIS A 84 0.91 -1.68 10.42
CA HIS A 84 0.76 -1.20 9.04
C HIS A 84 1.98 -0.41 8.59
N ASN A 85 2.26 0.73 9.19
CA ASN A 85 3.45 1.52 8.91
C ASN A 85 4.20 1.82 10.21
N THR A 86 5.54 1.78 10.15
CA THR A 86 6.40 1.95 11.33
C THR A 86 7.47 3.00 11.16
N LEU A 87 7.51 3.72 10.02
CA LEU A 87 8.62 4.62 9.69
C LEU A 87 8.14 6.09 9.59
N PRO A 88 8.89 7.06 10.20
CA PRO A 88 10.17 6.93 10.90
C PRO A 88 10.07 6.90 12.44
N LEU A 89 8.89 7.05 13.06
CA LEU A 89 8.73 7.34 14.49
C LEU A 89 8.53 6.10 15.38
N ILE A 90 7.99 5.01 14.81
CA ILE A 90 7.71 3.78 15.57
C ILE A 90 8.91 2.85 15.58
N SER A 91 9.57 2.64 14.44
CA SER A 91 10.72 1.77 14.20
C SER A 91 10.48 0.28 14.47
N PRO A 92 11.34 -0.62 13.93
CA PRO A 92 11.24 -2.05 14.21
C PRO A 92 11.54 -2.45 15.66
N SER A 93 12.00 -1.52 16.53
CA SER A 93 12.11 -1.78 17.97
C SER A 93 10.78 -2.20 18.60
N ALA A 94 9.67 -1.77 18.02
CA ALA A 94 8.31 -2.14 18.43
C ALA A 94 8.05 -3.65 18.43
N TYR A 95 8.64 -4.40 17.48
CA TYR A 95 8.50 -5.86 17.43
C TYR A 95 9.19 -6.56 18.62
N TYR A 96 10.25 -5.95 19.17
CA TYR A 96 10.94 -6.48 20.35
C TYR A 96 10.10 -6.30 21.62
N ALA A 97 9.30 -5.24 21.72
CA ALA A 97 8.31 -5.09 22.80
C ALA A 97 7.29 -6.23 22.73
N CYS A 98 6.72 -6.51 21.57
CA CYS A 98 5.78 -7.62 21.38
C CYS A 98 6.42 -8.98 21.73
N ALA A 99 7.66 -9.22 21.29
CA ALA A 99 8.37 -10.46 21.58
C ALA A 99 8.62 -10.69 23.09
N ARG A 100 8.89 -9.64 23.87
CA ARG A 100 9.04 -9.72 25.34
C ARG A 100 7.79 -10.21 26.03
N HIS A 101 6.63 -9.84 25.51
CA HIS A 101 5.33 -10.25 26.05
C HIS A 101 4.75 -11.49 25.34
N GLY A 102 5.52 -12.10 24.44
CA GLY A 102 5.10 -13.27 23.67
C GLY A 102 3.84 -13.02 22.83
N VAL A 103 3.56 -11.78 22.42
CA VAL A 103 2.40 -11.46 21.58
C VAL A 103 2.80 -11.55 20.10
N PRO A 104 2.08 -12.34 19.29
CA PRO A 104 2.40 -12.50 17.88
C PRO A 104 2.25 -11.20 17.09
N VAL A 105 3.12 -11.03 16.09
CA VAL A 105 3.22 -9.84 15.26
C VAL A 105 2.83 -10.15 13.83
N VAL A 106 1.89 -9.38 13.29
CA VAL A 106 1.56 -9.31 11.87
C VAL A 106 2.02 -7.97 11.32
N GLN A 107 2.62 -7.96 10.11
CA GLN A 107 3.03 -6.74 9.43
C GLN A 107 2.46 -6.69 8.02
N THR A 108 1.58 -5.73 7.74
CA THR A 108 1.17 -5.42 6.36
C THR A 108 2.23 -4.58 5.66
N LEU A 109 2.65 -5.03 4.48
CA LEU A 109 3.66 -4.40 3.63
C LEU A 109 2.98 -3.53 2.58
N HIS A 110 2.62 -2.31 2.95
CA HIS A 110 1.94 -1.36 2.06
C HIS A 110 2.83 -0.82 0.92
N ASN A 111 4.14 -0.91 1.11
CA ASN A 111 5.15 -0.43 0.16
C ASN A 111 6.41 -1.29 0.25
N TYR A 112 7.40 -0.99 -0.58
CA TYR A 112 8.62 -1.79 -0.67
C TYR A 112 9.74 -1.34 0.29
N ARG A 113 9.44 -0.65 1.39
CA ARG A 113 10.43 -0.07 2.31
C ARG A 113 11.45 -1.07 2.85
N LEU A 114 11.05 -2.29 3.11
CA LEU A 114 11.96 -3.31 3.66
C LEU A 114 13.02 -3.79 2.66
N VAL A 115 12.84 -3.50 1.36
CA VAL A 115 13.71 -3.98 0.28
C VAL A 115 14.22 -2.85 -0.62
N CYS A 116 13.64 -1.66 -0.51
CA CYS A 116 14.05 -0.42 -1.20
C CYS A 116 13.92 0.77 -0.25
N PRO A 117 14.99 1.48 0.15
CA PRO A 117 14.91 2.62 1.06
C PRO A 117 13.96 3.74 0.60
N ALA A 118 13.81 3.96 -0.71
CA ALA A 118 12.81 4.88 -1.27
C ALA A 118 11.38 4.34 -1.18
N ALA A 119 11.19 3.03 -1.01
CA ALA A 119 9.93 2.29 -0.99
C ALA A 119 9.19 2.18 -2.34
N THR A 120 9.77 2.63 -3.44
CA THR A 120 9.07 2.84 -4.72
C THR A 120 9.64 2.03 -5.88
N PHE A 121 10.85 1.52 -5.75
CA PHE A 121 11.63 0.97 -6.87
C PHE A 121 11.70 1.95 -8.07
N LEU A 122 11.67 3.25 -7.79
CA LEU A 122 11.77 4.30 -8.79
C LEU A 122 12.97 5.21 -8.49
N ARG A 123 13.78 5.51 -9.53
CA ARG A 123 14.88 6.46 -9.46
C ARG A 123 14.98 7.20 -10.80
N ASP A 124 15.01 8.52 -10.76
CA ASP A 124 15.15 9.37 -11.94
C ASP A 124 14.19 9.02 -13.08
N GLY A 125 12.92 8.75 -12.73
CA GLY A 125 11.87 8.39 -13.67
C GLY A 125 11.90 6.93 -14.18
N HIS A 126 12.88 6.11 -13.76
CA HIS A 126 13.05 4.72 -14.20
C HIS A 126 12.90 3.73 -13.05
N LEU A 127 12.40 2.54 -13.35
CA LEU A 127 12.39 1.43 -12.39
C LEU A 127 13.82 1.05 -12.00
N CYS A 128 14.05 0.86 -10.69
CA CYS A 128 15.36 0.60 -10.13
C CYS A 128 15.28 -0.46 -9.04
N GLU A 129 16.05 -1.52 -9.18
CA GLU A 129 16.15 -2.62 -8.22
C GLU A 129 17.56 -2.75 -7.61
N ASP A 130 18.41 -1.74 -7.72
CA ASP A 130 19.83 -1.79 -7.31
C ASP A 130 20.04 -2.16 -5.83
N CYS A 131 19.04 -1.94 -4.97
CA CYS A 131 19.08 -2.27 -3.55
C CYS A 131 18.50 -3.65 -3.21
N LEU A 132 17.77 -4.27 -4.15
CA LEU A 132 17.09 -5.54 -3.91
C LEU A 132 18.10 -6.67 -3.65
N GLY A 133 17.89 -7.44 -2.58
CA GLY A 133 18.77 -8.54 -2.19
C GLY A 133 20.12 -8.15 -1.59
N ARG A 134 20.48 -6.86 -1.54
CA ARG A 134 21.74 -6.42 -0.93
C ARG A 134 21.68 -6.42 0.58
N GLY A 135 22.76 -6.83 1.23
CA GLY A 135 22.92 -6.76 2.71
C GLY A 135 22.81 -5.33 3.22
N VAL A 136 23.44 -4.38 2.52
CA VAL A 136 23.37 -2.94 2.77
C VAL A 136 22.92 -2.23 1.49
N ALA A 137 21.88 -1.43 1.58
CA ALA A 137 21.29 -0.70 0.44
C ALA A 137 22.08 0.60 0.15
N TRP A 138 23.42 0.51 0.02
CA TRP A 138 24.31 1.68 -0.21
C TRP A 138 23.97 2.49 -1.47
N PRO A 139 23.42 1.90 -2.59
CA PRO A 139 23.05 2.71 -3.75
C PRO A 139 22.02 3.78 -3.40
N ALA A 140 21.08 3.48 -2.49
CA ALA A 140 20.11 4.48 -2.05
C ALA A 140 20.73 5.68 -1.35
N VAL A 141 21.86 5.49 -0.65
CA VAL A 141 22.62 6.58 0.00
C VAL A 141 23.35 7.39 -1.05
N ALA A 142 24.04 6.73 -1.99
CA ALA A 142 24.79 7.40 -3.04
C ALA A 142 23.89 8.32 -3.89
N HIS A 143 22.69 7.86 -4.21
CA HIS A 143 21.72 8.61 -5.02
C HIS A 143 20.74 9.49 -4.21
N GLY A 144 20.77 9.42 -2.86
CA GLY A 144 19.86 10.20 -2.01
C GLY A 144 18.38 9.83 -2.24
N CYS A 145 18.07 8.54 -2.49
CA CYS A 145 16.75 8.10 -2.97
C CYS A 145 15.59 8.44 -2.03
N TYR A 146 15.82 8.44 -0.71
CA TYR A 146 14.78 8.80 0.25
C TYR A 146 14.75 10.30 0.49
N ARG A 147 13.61 10.94 0.14
CA ARG A 147 13.39 12.40 0.28
C ARG A 147 14.44 13.25 -0.43
N LYS A 148 15.06 12.77 -1.48
CA LYS A 148 16.16 13.45 -2.20
C LYS A 148 17.31 13.87 -1.27
N SER A 149 17.58 13.09 -0.20
CA SER A 149 18.56 13.38 0.84
C SER A 149 19.45 12.17 1.12
N ARG A 150 20.77 12.33 0.97
CA ARG A 150 21.75 11.28 1.31
C ARG A 150 21.71 10.94 2.80
N ALA A 151 21.57 11.95 3.68
CA ALA A 151 21.51 11.73 5.13
C ALA A 151 20.23 10.96 5.52
N ALA A 152 19.07 11.32 4.97
CA ALA A 152 17.84 10.61 5.22
C ALA A 152 17.88 9.17 4.64
N SER A 153 18.47 8.98 3.46
CA SER A 153 18.69 7.66 2.87
C SER A 153 19.64 6.80 3.71
N ALA A 154 20.69 7.42 4.29
CA ALA A 154 21.61 6.72 5.19
C ALA A 154 20.91 6.25 6.46
N ALA A 155 20.04 7.05 7.08
CA ALA A 155 19.26 6.65 8.25
C ALA A 155 18.36 5.44 7.98
N VAL A 156 17.63 5.44 6.86
CA VAL A 156 16.79 4.30 6.46
C VAL A 156 17.65 3.08 6.12
N THR A 157 18.76 3.27 5.41
CA THR A 157 19.70 2.18 5.08
C THR A 157 20.30 1.57 6.34
N ALA A 158 20.70 2.38 7.32
CA ALA A 158 21.22 1.93 8.61
C ALA A 158 20.17 1.13 9.38
N MET A 159 18.92 1.57 9.42
CA MET A 159 17.80 0.83 10.01
C MET A 159 17.66 -0.53 9.34
N LEU A 160 17.58 -0.59 8.02
CA LEU A 160 17.43 -1.85 7.29
C LEU A 160 18.62 -2.79 7.52
N ALA A 161 19.86 -2.29 7.46
CA ALA A 161 21.06 -3.08 7.68
C ALA A 161 21.14 -3.64 9.11
N THR A 162 20.86 -2.79 10.13
CA THR A 162 20.86 -3.18 11.53
C THR A 162 19.84 -4.29 11.80
N HIS A 163 18.60 -4.10 11.37
CA HIS A 163 17.55 -5.08 11.62
C HIS A 163 17.69 -6.34 10.77
N ARG A 164 18.39 -6.27 9.62
CA ARG A 164 18.80 -7.44 8.86
C ARG A 164 19.89 -8.23 9.61
N ALA A 165 20.91 -7.56 10.14
CA ALA A 165 21.96 -8.20 10.95
C ALA A 165 21.40 -8.85 12.21
N LEU A 166 20.45 -8.21 12.88
CA LEU A 166 19.71 -8.74 14.03
C LEU A 166 18.69 -9.82 13.67
N ARG A 167 18.52 -10.13 12.37
CA ARG A 167 17.51 -11.07 11.86
C ARG A 167 16.09 -10.73 12.32
N THR A 168 15.79 -9.46 12.54
CA THR A 168 14.48 -8.98 13.03
C THR A 168 13.34 -9.46 12.14
N TRP A 169 13.53 -9.35 10.84
CA TRP A 169 12.53 -9.76 9.84
C TRP A 169 12.20 -11.25 9.85
N GLN A 170 13.16 -12.08 10.26
CA GLN A 170 13.02 -13.54 10.36
C GLN A 170 12.55 -14.02 11.73
N THR A 171 12.78 -13.24 12.81
CA THR A 171 12.62 -13.75 14.18
C THR A 171 11.62 -12.97 15.02
N ARG A 172 11.24 -11.73 14.61
CA ARG A 172 10.37 -10.85 15.43
C ARG A 172 9.03 -10.52 14.76
N VAL A 173 8.82 -10.99 13.54
CA VAL A 173 7.54 -10.87 12.85
C VAL A 173 7.06 -12.27 12.50
N ASP A 174 5.88 -12.63 12.97
CA ASP A 174 5.34 -13.97 12.83
C ASP A 174 4.66 -14.19 11.49
N ALA A 175 4.03 -13.14 10.94
CA ALA A 175 3.46 -13.16 9.60
C ALA A 175 3.55 -11.79 8.93
N TYR A 176 3.71 -11.83 7.61
CA TYR A 176 3.65 -10.67 6.73
C TYR A 176 2.44 -10.78 5.79
N ILE A 177 1.89 -9.64 5.44
CA ILE A 177 0.84 -9.49 4.42
C ILE A 177 1.41 -8.66 3.29
N ALA A 178 1.59 -9.27 2.11
CA ALA A 178 1.84 -8.57 0.86
C ALA A 178 0.51 -8.28 0.16
N LEU A 179 0.43 -7.15 -0.56
CA LEU A 179 -0.82 -6.71 -1.18
C LEU A 179 -1.05 -7.33 -2.57
N SER A 180 -0.05 -8.01 -3.13
CA SER A 180 -0.08 -8.68 -4.44
C SER A 180 0.96 -9.80 -4.49
N GLU A 181 0.82 -10.74 -5.42
CA GLU A 181 1.85 -11.77 -5.65
C GLU A 181 3.15 -11.15 -6.17
N PHE A 182 3.06 -10.08 -6.96
CA PHE A 182 4.24 -9.33 -7.38
C PHE A 182 4.99 -8.76 -6.16
N ALA A 183 4.31 -8.08 -5.25
CA ALA A 183 4.91 -7.55 -4.04
C ALA A 183 5.50 -8.66 -3.17
N ARG A 184 4.78 -9.80 -3.03
CA ARG A 184 5.26 -10.99 -2.33
C ARG A 184 6.60 -11.47 -2.90
N LYS A 185 6.70 -11.65 -4.22
CA LYS A 185 7.94 -12.07 -4.90
C LYS A 185 9.09 -11.10 -4.64
N LYS A 186 8.84 -9.78 -4.70
CA LYS A 186 9.86 -8.76 -4.42
C LYS A 186 10.36 -8.80 -2.98
N HIS A 187 9.48 -8.98 -2.01
CA HIS A 187 9.86 -9.09 -0.61
C HIS A 187 10.64 -10.37 -0.32
N ILE A 188 10.26 -11.51 -0.92
CA ILE A 188 11.02 -12.76 -0.83
C ILE A 188 12.43 -12.60 -1.43
N ALA A 189 12.54 -12.00 -2.62
CA ALA A 189 13.83 -11.69 -3.24
C ALA A 189 14.69 -10.75 -2.38
N GLY A 190 14.06 -9.90 -1.56
CA GLY A 190 14.69 -9.03 -0.58
C GLY A 190 15.05 -9.70 0.76
N GLY A 191 14.74 -10.99 0.95
CA GLY A 191 15.11 -11.78 2.12
C GLY A 191 14.03 -11.89 3.21
N ILE A 192 12.78 -11.55 2.92
CA ILE A 192 11.64 -11.83 3.80
C ILE A 192 11.28 -13.33 3.67
N PRO A 193 11.04 -14.05 4.77
CA PRO A 193 10.73 -15.47 4.74
C PRO A 193 9.44 -15.78 3.97
N ALA A 194 9.53 -16.65 2.97
CA ALA A 194 8.41 -17.00 2.09
C ALA A 194 7.25 -17.70 2.82
N ASP A 195 7.58 -18.51 3.84
CA ASP A 195 6.64 -19.26 4.68
C ASP A 195 5.84 -18.39 5.65
N ARG A 196 6.28 -17.14 5.87
CA ARG A 196 5.58 -16.16 6.71
C ARG A 196 4.82 -15.11 5.92
N LEU A 197 4.83 -15.16 4.59
CA LEU A 197 4.33 -14.10 3.73
C LEU A 197 3.07 -14.54 2.98
N ALA A 198 1.91 -14.10 3.49
CA ALA A 198 0.61 -14.27 2.86
C ALA A 198 0.30 -13.12 1.88
N VAL A 199 -0.59 -13.37 0.92
CA VAL A 199 -1.12 -12.32 0.04
C VAL A 199 -2.55 -11.99 0.45
N LYS A 200 -2.79 -10.74 0.79
CA LYS A 200 -4.10 -10.17 1.08
C LYS A 200 -4.16 -8.77 0.49
N PRO A 201 -4.93 -8.55 -0.58
CA PRO A 201 -5.02 -7.25 -1.23
C PRO A 201 -5.71 -6.22 -0.33
N ASN A 202 -5.56 -4.95 -0.68
CA ASN A 202 -6.38 -3.89 -0.12
C ASN A 202 -7.86 -4.11 -0.48
N PHE A 203 -8.73 -3.45 0.26
CA PHE A 203 -10.18 -3.48 0.08
C PHE A 203 -10.77 -2.10 0.30
N ILE A 204 -12.02 -1.93 0.00
CA ILE A 204 -12.79 -0.73 0.37
C ILE A 204 -14.03 -1.08 1.16
N HIS A 205 -14.40 -0.16 2.05
CA HIS A 205 -15.61 -0.20 2.84
C HIS A 205 -16.11 1.24 3.09
N PRO A 206 -17.42 1.50 3.03
CA PRO A 206 -18.47 0.62 2.52
C PRO A 206 -18.36 0.40 1.01
N ASP A 207 -19.05 -0.64 0.51
CA ASP A 207 -19.19 -0.88 -0.92
C ASP A 207 -20.00 0.26 -1.55
N PRO A 208 -19.47 1.00 -2.53
CA PRO A 208 -20.18 2.11 -3.16
C PRO A 208 -21.32 1.68 -4.08
N GLY A 209 -21.42 0.39 -4.41
CA GLY A 209 -22.33 -0.13 -5.44
C GLY A 209 -21.84 0.15 -6.86
N ALA A 210 -22.20 -0.73 -7.79
CA ALA A 210 -21.92 -0.54 -9.21
C ALA A 210 -22.80 0.57 -9.80
N ARG A 211 -22.33 1.16 -10.91
CA ARG A 211 -23.18 2.03 -11.75
C ARG A 211 -24.33 1.22 -12.36
N ALA A 212 -25.40 1.91 -12.77
CA ALA A 212 -26.51 1.28 -13.46
C ALA A 212 -26.07 0.63 -14.79
N PRO A 213 -26.65 -0.52 -15.16
CA PRO A 213 -26.23 -1.27 -16.36
C PRO A 213 -26.39 -0.51 -17.69
N ASP A 214 -27.30 0.46 -17.75
CA ASP A 214 -27.59 1.32 -18.91
C ASP A 214 -26.75 2.61 -18.95
N GLU A 215 -25.97 2.88 -17.91
CA GLU A 215 -25.09 4.03 -17.87
C GLU A 215 -23.79 3.78 -18.63
N THR A 216 -23.71 4.32 -19.86
CA THR A 216 -22.44 4.45 -20.58
C THR A 216 -21.69 5.66 -20.03
N GLY A 217 -20.50 5.46 -19.47
CA GLY A 217 -19.73 6.56 -18.89
C GLY A 217 -19.42 7.71 -19.88
N LYS A 218 -19.30 8.92 -19.35
CA LYS A 218 -19.26 10.18 -20.12
C LYS A 218 -17.85 10.72 -20.37
N TYR A 219 -16.83 10.23 -19.67
CA TYR A 219 -15.46 10.74 -19.71
C TYR A 219 -14.44 9.71 -19.25
N ALA A 220 -13.18 9.98 -19.52
CA ALA A 220 -12.04 9.31 -18.90
C ALA A 220 -11.73 9.99 -17.57
N LEU A 221 -11.35 9.20 -16.57
CA LEU A 221 -11.06 9.69 -15.22
C LEU A 221 -9.65 9.30 -14.79
N PHE A 222 -8.93 10.25 -14.20
CA PHE A 222 -7.74 10.00 -13.41
C PHE A 222 -8.02 10.42 -11.95
N VAL A 223 -7.67 9.59 -11.00
CA VAL A 223 -7.77 9.90 -9.57
C VAL A 223 -6.46 9.53 -8.89
N GLY A 224 -5.84 10.50 -8.24
CA GLY A 224 -4.61 10.27 -7.50
C GLY A 224 -3.79 11.51 -7.26
N ARG A 225 -2.67 11.32 -6.56
CA ARG A 225 -1.71 12.40 -6.33
C ARG A 225 -1.15 12.88 -7.66
N LEU A 226 -1.10 14.20 -7.85
CA LEU A 226 -0.50 14.81 -9.04
C LEU A 226 1.03 14.84 -8.89
N SER A 227 1.67 13.70 -9.14
CA SER A 227 3.10 13.48 -8.97
C SER A 227 3.69 12.65 -10.12
N GLU A 228 4.99 12.74 -10.30
CA GLU A 228 5.70 12.21 -11.46
C GLU A 228 5.51 10.69 -11.63
N GLU A 229 5.56 9.95 -10.53
CA GLU A 229 5.41 8.49 -10.52
C GLU A 229 4.05 8.01 -11.02
N LYS A 230 3.03 8.89 -11.03
CA LYS A 230 1.68 8.58 -11.52
C LYS A 230 1.52 8.70 -13.05
N GLY A 231 2.60 9.07 -13.78
CA GLY A 231 2.61 9.07 -15.23
C GLY A 231 1.83 10.19 -15.91
N LEU A 232 1.63 11.31 -15.21
CA LEU A 232 0.77 12.41 -15.70
C LEU A 232 1.28 13.07 -16.97
N ARG A 233 2.61 13.20 -17.17
CA ARG A 233 3.16 13.77 -18.41
C ARG A 233 2.79 12.90 -19.61
N GLY A 234 2.93 11.57 -19.49
CA GLY A 234 2.52 10.61 -20.51
C GLY A 234 1.02 10.64 -20.76
N LEU A 235 0.21 10.76 -19.70
CA LEU A 235 -1.23 10.91 -19.80
C LEU A 235 -1.61 12.12 -20.67
N LEU A 236 -1.07 13.30 -20.38
CA LEU A 236 -1.37 14.52 -21.16
C LEU A 236 -0.82 14.44 -22.57
N SER A 237 0.37 13.87 -22.77
CA SER A 237 0.94 13.61 -24.10
C SER A 237 0.03 12.72 -24.94
N ALA A 238 -0.49 11.63 -24.36
CA ALA A 238 -1.42 10.73 -25.01
C ALA A 238 -2.70 11.46 -25.46
N TRP A 239 -3.28 12.31 -24.59
CA TRP A 239 -4.48 13.08 -24.95
C TRP A 239 -4.25 14.08 -26.07
N LYS A 240 -3.10 14.74 -26.11
CA LYS A 240 -2.73 15.63 -27.22
C LYS A 240 -2.60 14.90 -28.57
N ARG A 241 -2.23 13.61 -28.54
CA ARG A 241 -2.10 12.74 -29.72
C ARG A 241 -3.44 12.27 -30.30
N LEU A 242 -4.50 12.18 -29.48
CA LEU A 242 -5.77 11.59 -29.85
C LEU A 242 -6.47 12.33 -30.98
N GLY A 243 -6.20 13.62 -31.18
CA GLY A 243 -6.77 14.43 -32.26
C GLY A 243 -8.30 14.64 -32.15
N GLN A 244 -8.93 14.11 -31.15
CA GLN A 244 -10.35 14.25 -30.84
C GLN A 244 -10.55 14.64 -29.38
N ALA A 245 -11.62 15.37 -29.08
CA ALA A 245 -11.92 15.82 -27.73
C ALA A 245 -12.56 14.71 -26.90
N ILE A 246 -11.74 13.80 -26.36
CA ILE A 246 -12.18 12.86 -25.32
C ILE A 246 -12.11 13.57 -23.98
N PRO A 247 -13.23 13.75 -23.25
CA PRO A 247 -13.21 14.42 -21.96
C PRO A 247 -12.34 13.65 -20.95
N LEU A 248 -11.41 14.36 -20.28
CA LEU A 248 -10.54 13.82 -19.23
C LEU A 248 -10.68 14.68 -17.99
N PHE A 249 -11.06 14.06 -16.88
CA PHE A 249 -11.07 14.73 -15.59
C PHE A 249 -9.98 14.19 -14.69
N LEU A 250 -9.24 15.10 -14.03
CA LEU A 250 -8.16 14.77 -13.09
C LEU A 250 -8.58 15.20 -11.70
N LEU A 251 -8.74 14.22 -10.81
CA LEU A 251 -9.06 14.43 -9.40
C LEU A 251 -7.82 14.19 -8.55
N GLY A 252 -7.46 15.16 -7.74
CA GLY A 252 -6.35 15.10 -6.79
C GLY A 252 -5.52 16.36 -6.76
N GLU A 253 -4.53 16.35 -5.87
CA GLU A 253 -3.57 17.42 -5.64
C GLU A 253 -2.14 16.85 -5.66
N GLY A 254 -1.16 17.71 -5.84
CA GLY A 254 0.23 17.28 -5.80
C GLY A 254 1.21 18.26 -6.44
N PRO A 255 2.51 17.94 -6.37
CA PRO A 255 3.58 18.86 -6.80
C PRO A 255 3.56 19.19 -8.30
N MET A 256 2.85 18.42 -9.12
CA MET A 256 2.73 18.70 -10.56
C MET A 256 1.52 19.57 -10.93
N ARG A 257 0.72 20.04 -9.94
CA ARG A 257 -0.46 20.86 -10.23
C ARG A 257 -0.14 22.07 -11.11
N ASP A 258 0.90 22.82 -10.76
CA ASP A 258 1.27 24.05 -11.47
C ASP A 258 1.80 23.78 -12.88
N GLU A 259 2.36 22.59 -13.12
CA GLU A 259 2.77 22.13 -14.46
C GLU A 259 1.57 21.70 -15.31
N ILE A 260 0.55 21.08 -14.70
CA ILE A 260 -0.59 20.48 -15.38
C ILE A 260 -1.70 21.49 -15.65
N ALA A 261 -2.03 22.33 -14.68
CA ALA A 261 -3.19 23.23 -14.76
C ALA A 261 -3.19 24.15 -16.01
N PRO A 262 -2.07 24.74 -16.44
CA PRO A 262 -2.06 25.57 -17.66
C PRO A 262 -2.31 24.81 -18.95
N GLN A 263 -2.19 23.47 -18.94
CA GLN A 263 -2.39 22.63 -20.12
C GLN A 263 -3.88 22.26 -20.32
N MET A 264 -4.69 22.36 -19.25
CA MET A 264 -6.12 22.08 -19.32
C MET A 264 -6.84 23.10 -20.20
N GLY A 265 -7.77 22.64 -21.01
CA GLY A 265 -8.50 23.49 -21.94
C GLY A 265 -7.74 23.86 -23.25
N THR A 266 -6.48 23.42 -23.38
CA THR A 266 -5.68 23.65 -24.62
C THR A 266 -5.99 22.61 -25.70
N SER A 267 -5.38 22.76 -26.90
CA SER A 267 -5.55 21.81 -28.00
C SER A 267 -5.31 20.36 -27.59
N GLY A 268 -6.23 19.47 -27.90
CA GLY A 268 -6.27 18.08 -27.48
C GLY A 268 -6.79 17.85 -26.06
N LEU A 269 -6.89 18.89 -25.22
CA LEU A 269 -7.39 18.87 -23.86
C LEU A 269 -8.57 19.83 -23.63
N SER A 270 -9.22 20.31 -24.74
CA SER A 270 -10.28 21.31 -24.70
C SER A 270 -11.52 20.88 -23.85
N ALA A 271 -11.79 19.58 -23.78
CA ALA A 271 -12.87 19.03 -22.98
C ALA A 271 -12.40 18.47 -21.62
N SER A 272 -11.16 18.79 -21.18
CA SER A 272 -10.55 18.24 -19.98
C SER A 272 -10.46 19.26 -18.87
N ALA A 273 -10.54 18.82 -17.60
CA ALA A 273 -10.46 19.68 -16.44
C ALA A 273 -9.68 19.06 -15.29
N LEU A 274 -8.97 19.92 -14.56
CA LEU A 274 -8.39 19.61 -13.26
C LEU A 274 -9.39 20.01 -12.16
N VAL A 275 -10.00 19.00 -11.54
CA VAL A 275 -11.03 19.21 -10.49
C VAL A 275 -10.40 19.52 -9.14
N GLY A 276 -9.20 18.99 -8.87
CA GLY A 276 -8.54 19.14 -7.58
C GLY A 276 -8.93 18.04 -6.59
N ASN A 277 -8.69 18.31 -5.30
CA ASN A 277 -9.00 17.37 -4.24
C ASN A 277 -10.47 17.48 -3.83
N VAL A 278 -11.19 16.36 -3.84
CA VAL A 278 -12.59 16.27 -3.45
C VAL A 278 -12.79 15.17 -2.40
N PRO A 279 -13.88 15.23 -1.60
CA PRO A 279 -14.19 14.15 -0.66
C PRO A 279 -14.36 12.78 -1.36
N ARG A 280 -14.07 11.71 -0.62
CA ARG A 280 -14.14 10.33 -1.17
C ARG A 280 -15.51 9.99 -1.80
N GLU A 281 -16.59 10.41 -1.17
CA GLU A 281 -17.94 10.19 -1.71
C GLU A 281 -18.14 10.84 -3.08
N GLU A 282 -17.54 12.00 -3.28
CA GLU A 282 -17.54 12.69 -4.56
C GLU A 282 -16.65 12.00 -5.58
N VAL A 283 -15.46 11.52 -5.19
CA VAL A 283 -14.62 10.67 -6.03
C VAL A 283 -15.42 9.48 -6.57
N LEU A 284 -16.18 8.79 -5.70
CA LEU A 284 -17.00 7.65 -6.09
C LEU A 284 -18.16 8.03 -7.02
N ARG A 285 -18.73 9.24 -6.87
CA ARG A 285 -19.72 9.77 -7.84
C ARG A 285 -19.10 10.02 -9.21
N TRP A 286 -17.92 10.65 -9.24
CA TRP A 286 -17.15 10.82 -10.49
C TRP A 286 -16.80 9.45 -11.10
N MET A 287 -16.39 8.49 -10.27
CA MET A 287 -16.03 7.16 -10.74
C MET A 287 -17.21 6.47 -11.45
N ARG A 288 -18.40 6.44 -10.84
CA ARG A 288 -19.58 5.80 -11.48
C ARG A 288 -19.95 6.42 -12.83
N SER A 289 -19.74 7.71 -13.01
CA SER A 289 -20.02 8.40 -14.28
C SER A 289 -18.88 8.33 -15.30
N ALA A 290 -17.73 7.74 -14.94
CA ALA A 290 -16.61 7.59 -15.86
C ALA A 290 -16.82 6.42 -16.82
N ARG A 291 -16.38 6.56 -18.08
CA ARG A 291 -16.33 5.45 -19.05
C ARG A 291 -15.26 4.45 -18.67
N PHE A 292 -14.10 4.94 -18.25
CA PHE A 292 -13.00 4.15 -17.70
C PHE A 292 -12.10 5.03 -16.82
N LEU A 293 -11.42 4.35 -15.87
CA LEU A 293 -10.33 4.95 -15.12
C LEU A 293 -9.03 4.78 -15.89
N VAL A 294 -8.13 5.78 -15.84
CA VAL A 294 -6.76 5.68 -16.37
C VAL A 294 -5.76 5.69 -15.21
N CYS A 295 -4.93 4.66 -15.12
CA CYS A 295 -3.89 4.51 -14.11
C CYS A 295 -2.52 4.26 -14.78
N PRO A 296 -1.86 5.30 -15.33
CA PRO A 296 -0.65 5.17 -16.14
C PRO A 296 0.62 5.22 -15.31
N SER A 297 0.59 4.70 -14.08
CA SER A 297 1.70 4.77 -13.11
C SER A 297 2.99 4.18 -13.67
N HIS A 298 4.10 4.89 -13.48
CA HIS A 298 5.44 4.45 -13.92
C HIS A 298 6.16 3.58 -12.88
N TRP A 299 5.72 3.58 -11.65
CA TRP A 299 6.32 2.83 -10.56
C TRP A 299 5.54 1.55 -10.24
N PHE A 300 6.12 0.69 -9.42
CA PHE A 300 5.40 -0.46 -8.88
C PHE A 300 4.49 -0.01 -7.75
N GLU A 301 3.21 0.15 -8.05
CA GLU A 301 2.18 0.37 -7.03
C GLU A 301 2.17 -0.79 -6.01
N GLY A 302 1.63 -0.58 -4.80
CA GLY A 302 1.40 -1.69 -3.87
C GLY A 302 0.13 -2.47 -4.26
N CYS A 303 -1.00 -1.83 -4.04
CA CYS A 303 -2.33 -2.23 -4.47
C CYS A 303 -3.18 -0.96 -4.50
N PRO A 304 -3.23 -0.25 -5.64
CA PRO A 304 -3.85 1.07 -5.72
C PRO A 304 -5.36 0.99 -5.44
N LEU A 305 -5.79 1.65 -4.36
CA LEU A 305 -7.21 1.68 -3.96
C LEU A 305 -8.11 2.22 -5.06
N VAL A 306 -7.62 3.14 -5.87
CA VAL A 306 -8.40 3.71 -6.98
C VAL A 306 -8.83 2.66 -8.02
N ILE A 307 -8.03 1.60 -8.23
CA ILE A 307 -8.43 0.46 -9.09
C ILE A 307 -9.51 -0.36 -8.39
N VAL A 308 -9.38 -0.58 -7.07
CA VAL A 308 -10.41 -1.28 -6.28
C VAL A 308 -11.72 -0.49 -6.28
N GLU A 309 -11.66 0.83 -6.15
CA GLU A 309 -12.80 1.75 -6.23
C GLU A 309 -13.46 1.72 -7.59
N ALA A 310 -12.68 1.72 -8.68
CA ALA A 310 -13.20 1.59 -10.04
C ALA A 310 -13.91 0.25 -10.22
N PHE A 311 -13.31 -0.84 -9.78
CA PHE A 311 -13.91 -2.17 -9.85
C PHE A 311 -15.21 -2.26 -9.03
N ALA A 312 -15.23 -1.69 -7.83
CA ALA A 312 -16.45 -1.62 -7.02
C ALA A 312 -17.57 -0.84 -7.69
N CYS A 313 -17.23 0.22 -8.43
CA CYS A 313 -18.19 1.00 -9.21
C CYS A 313 -18.57 0.35 -10.56
N GLY A 314 -18.01 -0.81 -10.92
CA GLY A 314 -18.23 -1.43 -12.23
C GLY A 314 -17.60 -0.64 -13.38
N VAL A 315 -16.45 0.00 -13.14
CA VAL A 315 -15.73 0.82 -14.11
C VAL A 315 -14.44 0.12 -14.53
N PRO A 316 -14.23 -0.12 -15.83
CA PRO A 316 -13.03 -0.76 -16.34
C PRO A 316 -11.82 0.19 -16.24
N VAL A 317 -10.62 -0.38 -16.20
CA VAL A 317 -9.39 0.38 -15.98
C VAL A 317 -8.42 0.23 -17.15
N ILE A 318 -7.88 1.34 -17.63
CA ILE A 318 -6.72 1.37 -18.52
C ILE A 318 -5.50 1.61 -17.65
N ALA A 319 -4.65 0.60 -17.49
CA ALA A 319 -3.52 0.67 -16.57
C ALA A 319 -2.21 0.24 -17.23
N THR A 320 -1.09 0.71 -16.68
CA THR A 320 0.23 0.26 -17.11
C THR A 320 0.39 -1.24 -16.84
N GLY A 321 0.78 -2.01 -17.88
CA GLY A 321 0.89 -3.45 -17.88
C GLY A 321 2.14 -3.98 -17.18
N HIS A 322 2.46 -3.52 -15.96
CA HIS A 322 3.58 -4.03 -15.17
C HIS A 322 3.25 -4.06 -13.68
N GLY A 323 4.01 -4.89 -12.95
CA GLY A 323 3.89 -4.96 -11.49
C GLY A 323 2.47 -5.30 -11.00
N PRO A 324 2.06 -4.77 -9.85
CA PRO A 324 0.74 -5.04 -9.27
C PRO A 324 -0.43 -4.55 -10.13
N THR A 325 -0.27 -3.49 -10.91
CA THR A 325 -1.35 -3.01 -11.79
C THR A 325 -1.69 -4.03 -12.87
N ALA A 326 -0.68 -4.72 -13.45
CA ALA A 326 -0.89 -5.80 -14.40
C ALA A 326 -1.50 -7.06 -13.76
N GLU A 327 -1.28 -7.26 -12.47
CA GLU A 327 -1.89 -8.37 -11.71
C GLU A 327 -3.36 -8.08 -11.35
N MET A 328 -3.70 -6.83 -11.08
CA MET A 328 -5.05 -6.41 -10.71
C MET A 328 -5.98 -6.30 -11.92
N VAL A 329 -5.50 -5.68 -13.00
CA VAL A 329 -6.26 -5.49 -14.24
C VAL A 329 -5.97 -6.67 -15.17
N ASP A 330 -6.98 -7.43 -15.51
CA ASP A 330 -6.87 -8.52 -16.47
C ASP A 330 -7.18 -7.95 -17.86
N HIS A 331 -6.16 -8.01 -18.75
CA HIS A 331 -6.24 -7.40 -20.08
C HIS A 331 -7.40 -7.96 -20.90
N ARG A 332 -8.23 -7.05 -21.44
CA ARG A 332 -9.46 -7.33 -22.19
C ARG A 332 -10.58 -8.03 -21.40
N ARG A 333 -10.39 -8.24 -20.09
CA ARG A 333 -11.44 -8.78 -19.22
C ARG A 333 -11.96 -7.77 -18.22
N THR A 334 -11.07 -7.08 -17.46
CA THR A 334 -11.46 -6.04 -16.49
C THR A 334 -10.93 -4.66 -16.88
N GLY A 335 -10.23 -4.57 -18.00
CA GLY A 335 -9.64 -3.35 -18.51
C GLY A 335 -8.60 -3.59 -19.61
N LEU A 336 -7.75 -2.61 -19.85
CA LEU A 336 -6.70 -2.66 -20.87
C LEU A 336 -5.34 -2.38 -20.26
N HIS A 337 -4.31 -3.11 -20.76
CA HIS A 337 -2.92 -2.80 -20.44
C HIS A 337 -2.32 -1.84 -21.45
N VAL A 338 -1.46 -0.97 -20.95
CA VAL A 338 -0.62 -0.05 -21.70
C VAL A 338 0.85 -0.40 -21.44
N ARG A 339 1.68 -0.33 -22.46
CA ARG A 339 3.11 -0.51 -22.31
C ARG A 339 3.70 0.59 -21.42
N PRO A 340 4.57 0.24 -20.45
CA PRO A 340 5.16 1.23 -19.55
C PRO A 340 5.88 2.36 -20.29
N GLY A 341 5.51 3.63 -20.01
CA GLY A 341 6.13 4.81 -20.60
C GLY A 341 5.81 5.05 -22.08
N ASP A 342 4.85 4.33 -22.66
CA ASP A 342 4.48 4.48 -24.07
C ASP A 342 3.19 5.30 -24.24
N ASP A 343 3.35 6.60 -24.46
CA ASP A 343 2.24 7.55 -24.62
C ASP A 343 1.40 7.26 -25.88
N ALA A 344 2.03 6.70 -26.92
CA ALA A 344 1.34 6.36 -28.15
C ALA A 344 0.43 5.14 -27.95
N ASP A 345 0.90 4.12 -27.25
CA ASP A 345 0.10 2.97 -26.89
C ASP A 345 -1.05 3.36 -25.95
N LEU A 346 -0.80 4.28 -25.00
CA LEU A 346 -1.86 4.82 -24.14
C LEU A 346 -2.94 5.53 -25.00
N ALA A 347 -2.54 6.37 -25.94
CA ALA A 347 -3.49 7.04 -26.84
C ALA A 347 -4.29 6.02 -27.66
N GLU A 348 -3.64 4.99 -28.21
CA GLU A 348 -4.31 3.91 -28.95
C GLU A 348 -5.36 3.20 -28.11
N LYS A 349 -5.00 2.79 -26.86
CA LYS A 349 -5.93 2.09 -25.95
C LYS A 349 -7.09 2.99 -25.52
N VAL A 350 -6.83 4.27 -25.29
CA VAL A 350 -7.89 5.26 -24.98
C VAL A 350 -8.83 5.46 -26.16
N ALA A 351 -8.30 5.63 -27.37
CA ALA A 351 -9.11 5.77 -28.59
C ALA A 351 -9.98 4.53 -28.82
N TRP A 352 -9.38 3.35 -28.69
CA TRP A 352 -10.13 2.09 -28.81
C TRP A 352 -11.24 2.01 -27.75
N ALA A 353 -10.93 2.25 -26.48
CA ALA A 353 -11.90 2.20 -25.39
C ALA A 353 -13.04 3.22 -25.57
N TRP A 354 -12.72 4.38 -26.15
CA TRP A 354 -13.73 5.40 -26.45
C TRP A 354 -14.66 4.99 -27.58
N ALA A 355 -14.15 4.32 -28.61
CA ALA A 355 -14.91 3.85 -29.76
C ALA A 355 -15.73 2.57 -29.50
N HIS A 356 -15.43 1.82 -28.39
CA HIS A 356 -16.02 0.52 -28.09
C HIS A 356 -16.74 0.53 -26.73
N PRO A 357 -17.82 1.32 -26.56
CA PRO A 357 -18.50 1.45 -25.26
C PRO A 357 -19.12 0.14 -24.77
N ALA A 358 -19.59 -0.72 -25.64
CA ALA A 358 -20.19 -2.00 -25.27
C ALA A 358 -19.15 -2.96 -24.64
N GLU A 359 -17.96 -3.05 -25.23
CA GLU A 359 -16.87 -3.85 -24.71
C GLU A 359 -16.36 -3.30 -23.38
N MET A 360 -16.29 -1.98 -23.25
CA MET A 360 -15.91 -1.34 -21.98
C MET A 360 -16.94 -1.58 -20.90
N GLN A 361 -18.22 -1.64 -21.24
CA GLN A 361 -19.28 -2.02 -20.30
C GLN A 361 -19.12 -3.45 -19.82
N LEU A 362 -18.90 -4.42 -20.70
CA LEU A 362 -18.64 -5.81 -20.34
C LEU A 362 -17.39 -5.96 -19.43
N MET A 363 -16.35 -5.19 -19.72
CA MET A 363 -15.15 -5.15 -18.87
C MET A 363 -15.49 -4.56 -17.49
N GLY A 364 -16.34 -3.56 -17.40
CA GLY A 364 -16.82 -2.96 -16.15
C GLY A 364 -17.60 -3.95 -15.29
N GLU A 365 -18.50 -4.73 -15.90
CA GLU A 365 -19.21 -5.80 -15.22
C GLU A 365 -18.27 -6.89 -14.71
N ALA A 366 -17.27 -7.27 -15.51
CA ALA A 366 -16.24 -8.22 -15.07
C ALA A 366 -15.38 -7.65 -13.95
N ALA A 367 -15.07 -6.35 -13.98
CA ALA A 367 -14.37 -5.64 -12.90
C ALA A 367 -15.17 -5.67 -11.59
N ARG A 368 -16.50 -5.46 -11.65
CA ARG A 368 -17.37 -5.56 -10.49
C ARG A 368 -17.38 -6.98 -9.89
N ARG A 369 -17.50 -8.00 -10.71
CA ARG A 369 -17.39 -9.40 -10.26
C ARG A 369 -16.02 -9.71 -9.61
N GLU A 370 -14.95 -9.11 -10.13
CA GLU A 370 -13.62 -9.26 -9.56
C GLU A 370 -13.51 -8.56 -8.19
N PHE A 371 -14.11 -7.37 -8.02
CA PHE A 371 -14.24 -6.69 -6.73
C PHE A 371 -14.93 -7.57 -5.69
N GLU A 372 -16.11 -8.10 -6.02
CA GLU A 372 -16.89 -8.95 -5.12
C GLU A 372 -16.13 -10.22 -4.72
N ARG A 373 -15.36 -10.78 -5.65
CA ARG A 373 -14.58 -12.00 -5.44
C ARG A 373 -13.32 -11.78 -4.57
N LYS A 374 -12.64 -10.63 -4.70
CA LYS A 374 -11.30 -10.42 -4.11
C LYS A 374 -11.19 -9.26 -3.15
N TYR A 375 -11.95 -8.18 -3.36
CA TYR A 375 -11.67 -6.88 -2.75
C TYR A 375 -12.79 -6.39 -1.82
N SER A 376 -13.80 -7.21 -1.54
CA SER A 376 -14.86 -6.87 -0.59
C SER A 376 -14.36 -6.89 0.86
N ALA A 377 -15.05 -6.16 1.73
CA ALA A 377 -14.72 -6.08 3.16
C ALA A 377 -14.80 -7.46 3.84
N GLU A 378 -15.79 -8.27 3.49
CA GLU A 378 -16.02 -9.62 4.04
C GLU A 378 -14.86 -10.55 3.69
N ARG A 379 -14.38 -10.49 2.45
CA ARG A 379 -13.22 -11.29 2.00
C ARG A 379 -11.95 -10.88 2.71
N ASN A 380 -11.72 -9.57 2.83
CA ASN A 380 -10.56 -9.04 3.54
C ASN A 380 -10.58 -9.47 5.02
N TYR A 381 -11.72 -9.27 5.70
CA TYR A 381 -11.92 -9.66 7.09
C TYR A 381 -11.69 -11.15 7.31
N GLY A 382 -12.29 -12.01 6.46
CA GLY A 382 -12.12 -13.46 6.57
C GLY A 382 -10.66 -13.90 6.44
N GLN A 383 -9.91 -13.34 5.48
CA GLN A 383 -8.48 -13.61 5.30
C GLN A 383 -7.65 -13.14 6.50
N LEU A 384 -7.93 -11.94 6.99
CA LEU A 384 -7.22 -11.35 8.13
C LEU A 384 -7.47 -12.16 9.40
N LEU A 385 -8.72 -12.49 9.67
CA LEU A 385 -9.12 -13.25 10.86
C LEU A 385 -8.52 -14.67 10.84
N SER A 386 -8.51 -15.32 9.68
CA SER A 386 -7.88 -16.64 9.53
C SER A 386 -6.39 -16.61 9.90
N LEU A 387 -5.67 -15.59 9.46
CA LEU A 387 -4.27 -15.39 9.80
C LEU A 387 -4.08 -15.17 11.32
N TYR A 388 -4.91 -14.35 11.93
CA TYR A 388 -4.84 -14.09 13.37
C TYR A 388 -5.10 -15.34 14.21
N TRP A 389 -6.12 -16.13 13.86
CA TRP A 389 -6.41 -17.39 14.55
C TRP A 389 -5.28 -18.41 14.43
N GLN A 390 -4.66 -18.52 13.26
CA GLN A 390 -3.50 -19.40 13.08
C GLN A 390 -2.33 -19.02 13.99
N LEU A 391 -2.08 -17.72 14.19
CA LEU A 391 -1.01 -17.24 15.06
C LEU A 391 -1.35 -17.40 16.53
N ALA A 392 -2.56 -17.08 16.95
CA ALA A 392 -3.03 -17.25 18.32
C ALA A 392 -3.06 -18.73 18.73
N GLY A 393 -3.49 -19.63 17.83
CA GLY A 393 -3.49 -21.08 18.05
C GLY A 393 -2.07 -21.65 18.21
N ARG A 394 -1.12 -21.22 17.39
CA ARG A 394 0.30 -21.60 17.56
C ARG A 394 0.87 -21.18 18.91
N LYS A 395 0.52 -19.99 19.38
CA LYS A 395 0.93 -19.48 20.68
C LYS A 395 0.36 -20.36 21.82
N ALA A 396 -0.91 -20.69 21.76
CA ALA A 396 -1.55 -21.54 22.77
C ALA A 396 -0.88 -22.92 22.86
N LEU A 397 -0.60 -23.56 21.73
CA LEU A 397 0.12 -24.83 21.67
C LEU A 397 1.56 -24.73 22.21
N ALA A 398 2.29 -23.68 21.85
CA ALA A 398 3.65 -23.46 22.36
C ALA A 398 3.68 -23.22 23.87
N SER A 399 2.67 -22.54 24.41
CA SER A 399 2.53 -22.31 25.86
C SER A 399 2.19 -23.59 26.62
N GLN A 400 1.46 -24.51 26.03
CA GLN A 400 1.15 -25.83 26.63
C GLN A 400 2.33 -26.78 26.56
N ALA A 401 3.15 -26.75 25.54
CA ALA A 401 4.34 -27.60 25.38
C ALA A 401 5.52 -27.19 26.28
N ALA A 402 5.56 -25.95 26.74
CA ALA A 402 6.64 -25.45 27.60
C ALA A 402 6.72 -26.11 28.99
N PRO A 403 5.62 -26.47 29.70
CA PRO A 403 5.68 -27.18 30.97
C PRO A 403 6.22 -28.61 30.83
N GLU A 404 5.83 -29.35 29.77
CA GLU A 404 6.26 -30.75 29.57
C GLU A 404 7.76 -30.89 29.32
N LEU A 405 8.40 -29.90 28.71
CA LEU A 405 9.85 -29.87 28.50
C LEU A 405 10.61 -29.55 29.80
N ALA A 406 10.04 -28.72 30.67
CA ALA A 406 10.65 -28.39 31.96
C ALA A 406 10.66 -29.61 32.90
N ASP A 407 9.58 -30.37 32.94
CA ASP A 407 9.47 -31.60 33.76
C ASP A 407 10.36 -32.74 33.23
N SER A 408 10.52 -32.84 31.91
CA SER A 408 11.39 -33.86 31.30
C SER A 408 12.90 -33.63 31.54
N VAL A 409 13.31 -32.36 31.72
CA VAL A 409 14.70 -31.98 32.05
C VAL A 409 14.97 -32.16 33.56
N ALA A 410 13.97 -31.91 34.39
CA ALA A 410 14.09 -32.13 35.83
C ALA A 410 14.23 -33.63 36.20
N THR A 411 13.51 -34.51 35.49
CA THR A 411 13.56 -35.96 35.72
C THR A 411 14.88 -36.61 35.23
N ARG A 412 15.63 -36.02 34.31
CA ARG A 412 16.94 -36.50 33.88
C ARG A 412 18.12 -36.06 34.75
N ARG A 413 17.92 -35.23 35.77
CA ARG A 413 18.96 -34.81 36.70
C ARG A 413 18.94 -35.56 38.03
N VAL A 414 18.05 -36.53 38.22
CA VAL A 414 17.87 -37.32 39.47
C VAL A 414 18.17 -38.82 39.24
N MET A 415 18.77 -39.19 38.08
CA MET A 415 19.30 -40.54 37.85
C MET A 415 20.83 -40.51 37.70
#